data_dc49a6715f20bdce215c68c4e6836ddc
#
_entry.id   dc49a6715f20bdce215c68c4e6836ddc
#
_cell.length_a   1.000
_cell.length_b   1.000
_cell.length_c   1.000
_cell.angle_alpha   90.00
_cell.angle_beta   90.00
_cell.angle_gamma   90.00
#
_symmetry.space_group_name_H-M   'P 1'
#
loop_
_entity.id
_entity.type
_entity.pdbx_description
1 polymer ?
#
loop_
_entity_poly.entity_id
_entity_poly.type
_entity_poly.pdbx_seq_one_letter_code
_entity_poly.pdbx_strand_id
1 'polypeptide(L)'
;MPELSTPIRPQGAPGWRLRAEILRAWIREYLIFDSAVFKIAFGLASSFIGWVLYSWGKPAKGFGILAKAHRSALASWGNRRVVELIHDAYLSYQLGQPHALHQVYADYINGLKPTPQTAKFFESPGKLFPDSAIVLKSPRPSERGVLALQYSYVYPLLAKFFDLEKIAARYYFVLEPSWSGFCDLNVLIYTRLRDPVFVGSIEPRDTEFIRSLEPNLVAAPFSSNTWVDDRVFRPLPDVQPDADIIMVAGWARYKRHHAFFRGLARLRQRRVQPKVILAGYPIDLTKDEILQEADWYGVRDLLEIHEWASPAEVNRLLNRAKVNVLWSRREGVNRAIIEGMLAGRPCVVREGMNYGYHYPHINSQTGRFSTERDLPHILFEMIENHGRYGPRDWVLANMSCRKTAELLNLAIKAKAKELGEKWTMDIVPKVNELGCVRYWDAADSTRFASDYDFLRSCRVTKSVE
;
A
#
# COMPACT_ATOMS: atom_id res chain seq x y z
N MET A 1 26.52 -9.26 17.57
CA MET A 1 26.55 -9.81 16.20
C MET A 1 25.74 -11.09 16.22
N PRO A 2 24.72 -11.27 15.38
CA PRO A 2 24.03 -12.55 15.30
C PRO A 2 24.99 -13.55 14.67
N GLU A 3 25.14 -14.70 15.32
CA GLU A 3 25.91 -15.82 14.78
C GLU A 3 25.47 -16.14 13.36
N LEU A 4 26.37 -15.94 12.41
CA LEU A 4 26.24 -16.36 11.03
C LEU A 4 26.21 -17.88 11.01
N SER A 5 25.01 -18.46 11.15
CA SER A 5 24.83 -19.89 10.96
C SER A 5 25.33 -20.28 9.57
N THR A 6 26.14 -21.31 9.52
CA THR A 6 26.74 -21.90 8.32
C THR A 6 25.76 -21.97 7.15
N PRO A 7 26.12 -21.52 5.96
CA PRO A 7 25.24 -21.59 4.80
C PRO A 7 24.90 -23.05 4.49
N ILE A 8 23.61 -23.33 4.36
CA ILE A 8 23.12 -24.62 3.86
C ILE A 8 23.69 -24.78 2.46
N ARG A 9 24.48 -25.85 2.21
CA ARG A 9 24.99 -26.13 0.86
C ARG A 9 23.85 -26.64 -0.01
N PRO A 10 23.54 -25.93 -1.12
CA PRO A 10 22.52 -26.40 -2.08
C PRO A 10 23.04 -27.55 -2.91
N GLN A 11 22.14 -28.45 -3.31
CA GLN A 11 22.41 -29.40 -4.39
C GLN A 11 22.32 -28.64 -5.73
N GLY A 12 23.44 -28.48 -6.40
CA GLY A 12 23.55 -27.71 -7.65
C GLY A 12 23.97 -26.27 -7.40
N ALA A 13 25.20 -25.90 -7.83
CA ALA A 13 25.69 -24.55 -7.63
C ALA A 13 25.02 -23.57 -8.59
N PRO A 14 24.21 -22.60 -8.12
CA PRO A 14 23.68 -21.54 -9.00
C PRO A 14 24.85 -20.76 -9.61
N GLY A 15 24.61 -20.23 -10.81
CA GLY A 15 25.60 -19.43 -11.49
C GLY A 15 26.08 -18.26 -10.62
N TRP A 16 27.34 -17.84 -10.77
CA TRP A 16 27.94 -16.76 -10.01
C TRP A 16 27.09 -15.46 -9.98
N ARG A 17 26.31 -15.20 -11.04
CA ARG A 17 25.40 -14.03 -11.15
C ARG A 17 24.32 -14.08 -10.07
N LEU A 18 23.65 -15.20 -9.91
CA LEU A 18 22.60 -15.33 -8.88
C LEU A 18 23.19 -15.21 -7.47
N ARG A 19 24.39 -15.78 -7.23
CA ARG A 19 25.11 -15.61 -5.94
C ARG A 19 25.41 -14.14 -5.66
N ALA A 20 25.89 -13.42 -6.68
CA ALA A 20 26.20 -12.00 -6.55
C ALA A 20 24.92 -11.17 -6.30
N GLU A 21 23.81 -11.53 -6.92
CA GLU A 21 22.53 -10.84 -6.71
C GLU A 21 21.93 -11.12 -5.33
N ILE A 22 21.95 -12.36 -4.86
CA ILE A 22 21.54 -12.73 -3.50
C ILE A 22 22.41 -12.00 -2.47
N LEU A 23 23.73 -11.95 -2.67
CA LEU A 23 24.64 -11.22 -1.79
C LEU A 23 24.37 -9.72 -1.82
N ARG A 24 24.16 -9.13 -2.99
CA ARG A 24 23.77 -7.70 -3.12
C ARG A 24 22.43 -7.41 -2.43
N ALA A 25 21.44 -8.28 -2.62
CA ALA A 25 20.15 -8.15 -1.96
C ALA A 25 20.34 -8.23 -0.43
N TRP A 26 21.13 -9.17 0.04
CA TRP A 26 21.46 -9.34 1.47
C TRP A 26 22.15 -8.10 2.05
N ILE A 27 23.24 -7.61 1.41
CA ILE A 27 23.94 -6.39 1.82
C ILE A 27 22.98 -5.21 1.87
N ARG A 28 22.18 -5.03 0.82
CA ARG A 28 21.21 -3.94 0.73
C ARG A 28 20.15 -4.02 1.82
N GLU A 29 19.66 -5.20 2.12
CA GLU A 29 18.56 -5.37 3.07
C GLU A 29 19.01 -5.28 4.52
N TYR A 30 20.11 -5.96 4.87
CA TYR A 30 20.56 -6.03 6.27
C TYR A 30 21.47 -4.89 6.69
N LEU A 31 22.34 -4.42 5.79
CA LEU A 31 23.25 -3.32 6.13
C LEU A 31 22.60 -1.96 5.87
N ILE A 32 21.87 -1.79 4.75
CA ILE A 32 21.35 -0.48 4.37
C ILE A 32 19.95 -0.24 4.97
N PHE A 33 19.05 -1.20 4.88
CA PHE A 33 17.66 -0.97 5.26
C PHE A 33 17.28 -1.37 6.69
N ASP A 34 17.95 -2.36 7.28
CA ASP A 34 17.65 -2.81 8.64
C ASP A 34 18.55 -2.16 9.70
N SER A 35 19.71 -1.62 9.32
CA SER A 35 20.59 -0.90 10.24
C SER A 35 20.07 0.51 10.57
N ALA A 36 19.85 0.81 11.85
CA ALA A 36 19.44 2.14 12.32
C ALA A 36 20.44 3.23 11.91
N VAL A 37 21.73 2.95 11.99
CA VAL A 37 22.81 3.89 11.61
C VAL A 37 22.72 4.24 10.13
N PHE A 38 22.56 3.26 9.24
CA PHE A 38 22.43 3.51 7.81
C PHE A 38 21.13 4.22 7.45
N LYS A 39 20.02 3.95 8.13
CA LYS A 39 18.76 4.67 7.93
C LYS A 39 18.92 6.16 8.25
N ILE A 40 19.56 6.50 9.36
CA ILE A 40 19.84 7.87 9.76
C ILE A 40 20.76 8.53 8.73
N ALA A 41 21.89 7.89 8.39
CA ALA A 41 22.83 8.41 7.40
C ALA A 41 22.15 8.62 6.03
N PHE A 42 21.34 7.66 5.58
CA PHE A 42 20.57 7.78 4.35
C PHE A 42 19.54 8.91 4.41
N GLY A 43 18.85 9.05 5.54
CA GLY A 43 17.90 10.15 5.78
C GLY A 43 18.57 11.52 5.67
N LEU A 44 19.69 11.71 6.36
CA LEU A 44 20.47 12.96 6.34
C LEU A 44 21.03 13.28 4.95
N ALA A 45 21.69 12.32 4.30
CA ALA A 45 22.24 12.49 2.96
C ALA A 45 21.14 12.80 1.93
N SER A 46 20.00 12.09 2.00
CA SER A 46 18.86 12.33 1.11
C SER A 46 18.22 13.69 1.35
N SER A 47 18.13 14.16 2.60
CA SER A 47 17.63 15.50 2.92
C SER A 47 18.53 16.58 2.33
N PHE A 48 19.86 16.46 2.50
CA PHE A 48 20.82 17.36 1.93
C PHE A 48 20.76 17.40 0.39
N ILE A 49 20.78 16.25 -0.25
CA ILE A 49 20.69 16.14 -1.73
C ILE A 49 19.35 16.70 -2.23
N GLY A 50 18.26 16.39 -1.55
CA GLY A 50 16.94 16.90 -1.90
C GLY A 50 16.89 18.44 -1.84
N TRP A 51 17.45 19.02 -0.80
CA TRP A 51 17.55 20.45 -0.62
C TRP A 51 18.42 21.13 -1.69
N VAL A 52 19.59 20.57 -2.00
CA VAL A 52 20.48 21.05 -3.08
C VAL A 52 19.76 21.01 -4.43
N LEU A 53 19.10 19.90 -4.77
CA LEU A 53 18.38 19.78 -6.05
C LEU A 53 17.24 20.81 -6.18
N TYR A 54 16.55 21.07 -5.10
CA TYR A 54 15.54 22.14 -5.12
C TYR A 54 16.19 23.51 -5.39
N SER A 55 17.23 23.85 -4.65
CA SER A 55 17.93 25.14 -4.80
C SER A 55 18.55 25.30 -6.20
N TRP A 56 18.82 24.19 -6.90
CA TRP A 56 19.33 24.19 -8.29
C TRP A 56 18.24 24.14 -9.36
N GLY A 57 17.00 24.48 -9.02
CA GLY A 57 15.91 24.55 -9.99
C GLY A 57 15.40 23.16 -10.47
N LYS A 58 15.61 22.12 -9.66
CA LYS A 58 15.06 20.75 -9.90
C LYS A 58 14.09 20.35 -8.78
N PRO A 59 13.05 21.16 -8.50
CA PRO A 59 12.23 21.01 -7.31
C PRO A 59 11.50 19.68 -7.25
N ALA A 60 10.90 19.18 -8.33
CA ALA A 60 10.20 17.91 -8.33
C ALA A 60 11.11 16.72 -7.93
N LYS A 61 12.39 16.72 -8.39
CA LYS A 61 13.37 15.72 -7.98
C LYS A 61 13.77 15.90 -6.52
N GLY A 62 13.95 17.13 -6.08
CA GLY A 62 14.25 17.49 -4.69
C GLY A 62 13.17 16.97 -3.75
N PHE A 63 11.90 17.24 -4.02
CA PHE A 63 10.77 16.73 -3.24
C PHE A 63 10.71 15.21 -3.21
N GLY A 64 10.91 14.53 -4.34
CA GLY A 64 10.91 13.06 -4.38
C GLY A 64 12.00 12.44 -3.49
N ILE A 65 13.15 13.10 -3.35
CA ILE A 65 14.23 12.65 -2.46
C ILE A 65 13.92 12.99 -1.01
N LEU A 66 13.38 14.17 -0.71
CA LEU A 66 12.96 14.56 0.63
C LEU A 66 11.85 13.65 1.16
N ALA A 67 10.89 13.26 0.34
CA ALA A 67 9.87 12.28 0.71
C ALA A 67 10.48 10.92 1.10
N LYS A 68 11.53 10.47 0.41
CA LYS A 68 12.28 9.26 0.78
C LYS A 68 13.04 9.42 2.09
N ALA A 69 13.65 10.59 2.30
CA ALA A 69 14.34 10.93 3.53
C ALA A 69 13.37 10.93 4.72
N HIS A 70 12.25 11.58 4.58
CA HIS A 70 11.20 11.63 5.60
C HIS A 70 10.72 10.23 6.00
N ARG A 71 10.38 9.38 5.04
CA ARG A 71 10.01 7.99 5.31
C ARG A 71 11.09 7.23 6.07
N SER A 72 12.35 7.36 5.64
CA SER A 72 13.49 6.67 6.26
C SER A 72 13.76 7.17 7.66
N ALA A 73 13.64 8.46 7.89
CA ALA A 73 13.88 9.10 9.18
C ALA A 73 12.82 8.71 10.22
N LEU A 74 11.53 8.75 9.86
CA LEU A 74 10.44 8.33 10.73
C LEU A 74 10.53 6.85 11.13
N ALA A 75 11.23 6.08 10.32
CA ALA A 75 11.44 4.67 10.54
C ALA A 75 12.61 4.32 11.47
N SER A 76 13.51 5.23 11.73
CA SER A 76 14.68 4.95 12.56
C SER A 76 14.35 5.11 14.05
N TRP A 77 13.96 4.00 14.66
CA TRP A 77 13.84 3.88 16.10
C TRP A 77 15.21 4.14 16.76
N GLY A 78 15.28 5.09 17.64
CA GLY A 78 16.45 5.34 18.48
C GLY A 78 17.02 6.75 18.40
N ASN A 79 16.60 7.57 17.44
CA ASN A 79 17.03 8.97 17.44
C ASN A 79 15.89 9.93 17.10
N ARG A 80 14.90 10.00 17.99
CA ARG A 80 13.72 10.87 17.89
C ARG A 80 14.11 12.31 17.51
N ARG A 81 15.18 12.84 18.08
CA ARG A 81 15.62 14.21 17.82
C ARG A 81 16.11 14.40 16.37
N VAL A 82 16.78 13.42 15.79
CA VAL A 82 17.20 13.49 14.38
C VAL A 82 16.00 13.36 13.45
N VAL A 83 15.05 12.53 13.79
CA VAL A 83 13.78 12.37 13.06
C VAL A 83 13.00 13.69 13.10
N GLU A 84 12.87 14.31 14.27
CA GLU A 84 12.22 15.61 14.46
C GLU A 84 12.91 16.70 13.64
N LEU A 85 14.23 16.80 13.68
CA LEU A 85 14.98 17.79 12.88
C LEU A 85 14.79 17.62 11.38
N ILE A 86 14.77 16.40 10.87
CA ILE A 86 14.54 16.13 9.44
C ILE A 86 13.08 16.44 9.06
N HIS A 87 12.15 16.10 9.94
CA HIS A 87 10.73 16.40 9.75
C HIS A 87 10.49 17.92 9.72
N ASP A 88 11.06 18.66 10.67
CA ASP A 88 10.94 20.12 10.75
C ASP A 88 11.59 20.81 9.54
N ALA A 89 12.76 20.33 9.11
CA ALA A 89 13.41 20.81 7.90
C ALA A 89 12.56 20.55 6.65
N TYR A 90 11.92 19.37 6.57
CA TYR A 90 11.03 19.02 5.47
C TYR A 90 9.78 19.91 5.45
N LEU A 91 9.14 20.11 6.60
CA LEU A 91 7.96 20.98 6.73
C LEU A 91 8.29 22.44 6.46
N SER A 92 9.34 22.98 7.06
CA SER A 92 9.79 24.35 6.84
C SER A 92 10.05 24.63 5.36
N TYR A 93 10.60 23.65 4.69
CA TYR A 93 10.89 23.72 3.27
C TYR A 93 9.63 23.68 2.40
N GLN A 94 8.61 22.91 2.76
CA GLN A 94 7.33 22.88 2.04
C GLN A 94 6.48 24.12 2.31
N LEU A 95 6.43 24.60 3.54
CA LEU A 95 5.58 25.70 3.97
C LEU A 95 6.22 27.07 3.77
N GLY A 96 7.56 27.11 3.69
CA GLY A 96 8.31 28.37 3.60
C GLY A 96 8.14 29.18 2.31
N GLN A 97 7.64 28.56 1.22
CA GLN A 97 7.48 29.21 -0.09
C GLN A 97 6.25 28.72 -0.86
N PRO A 98 5.02 29.03 -0.43
CA PRO A 98 3.80 28.48 -1.03
C PRO A 98 3.63 28.81 -2.52
N HIS A 99 4.03 30.01 -2.96
CA HIS A 99 3.95 30.40 -4.39
C HIS A 99 4.92 29.61 -5.28
N ALA A 100 6.12 29.32 -4.78
CA ALA A 100 7.08 28.48 -5.49
C ALA A 100 6.58 27.03 -5.63
N LEU A 101 5.79 26.55 -4.67
CA LEU A 101 5.19 25.22 -4.72
C LEU A 101 4.13 25.10 -5.82
N HIS A 102 3.34 26.14 -6.06
CA HIS A 102 2.34 26.13 -7.15
C HIS A 102 3.00 25.91 -8.51
N GLN A 103 4.13 26.56 -8.77
CA GLN A 103 4.89 26.32 -10.00
C GLN A 103 5.46 24.92 -10.05
N VAL A 104 5.99 24.40 -8.94
CA VAL A 104 6.48 23.02 -8.85
C VAL A 104 5.37 22.02 -9.18
N TYR A 105 4.17 22.23 -8.67
CA TYR A 105 3.03 21.36 -8.95
C TYR A 105 2.61 21.46 -10.43
N ALA A 106 2.58 22.65 -10.99
CA ALA A 106 2.27 22.87 -12.41
C ALA A 106 3.30 22.17 -13.31
N ASP A 107 4.59 22.34 -13.05
CA ASP A 107 5.68 21.71 -13.80
C ASP A 107 5.62 20.19 -13.69
N TYR A 108 5.34 19.68 -12.49
CA TYR A 108 5.19 18.25 -12.28
C TYR A 108 4.02 17.67 -13.08
N ILE A 109 2.84 18.29 -13.01
CA ILE A 109 1.64 17.88 -13.74
C ILE A 109 1.88 17.95 -15.25
N ASN A 110 2.46 19.04 -15.74
CA ASN A 110 2.77 19.23 -17.17
C ASN A 110 3.80 18.24 -17.68
N GLY A 111 4.79 17.90 -16.86
CA GLY A 111 5.85 16.93 -17.18
C GLY A 111 5.42 15.46 -17.14
N LEU A 112 4.19 15.15 -16.76
CA LEU A 112 3.69 13.76 -16.73
C LEU A 112 3.68 13.16 -18.14
N LYS A 113 4.29 11.99 -18.26
CA LYS A 113 4.32 11.18 -19.49
C LYS A 113 3.49 9.90 -19.31
N PRO A 114 2.93 9.35 -20.39
CA PRO A 114 2.26 8.07 -20.33
C PRO A 114 3.24 6.95 -19.94
N THR A 115 2.76 6.04 -19.13
CA THR A 115 3.40 4.76 -18.78
C THR A 115 2.49 3.62 -19.25
N PRO A 116 2.95 2.37 -19.34
CA PRO A 116 2.07 1.25 -19.70
C PRO A 116 0.78 1.19 -18.88
N GLN A 117 0.85 1.57 -17.60
CA GLN A 117 -0.30 1.61 -16.69
C GLN A 117 -1.24 2.79 -16.94
N THR A 118 -0.74 3.93 -17.41
CA THR A 118 -1.49 5.19 -17.50
C THR A 118 -1.80 5.62 -18.92
N ALA A 119 -1.23 4.99 -19.96
CA ALA A 119 -1.38 5.36 -21.36
C ALA A 119 -2.85 5.53 -21.78
N LYS A 120 -3.72 4.61 -21.36
CA LYS A 120 -5.17 4.66 -21.65
C LYS A 120 -5.84 5.97 -21.23
N PHE A 121 -5.33 6.63 -20.17
CA PHE A 121 -5.87 7.89 -19.66
C PHE A 121 -5.35 9.11 -20.41
N PHE A 122 -4.17 9.01 -21.04
CA PHE A 122 -3.67 10.05 -21.94
C PHE A 122 -4.42 10.04 -23.27
N GLU A 123 -4.77 8.87 -23.77
CA GLU A 123 -5.59 8.71 -24.98
C GLU A 123 -7.04 9.17 -24.74
N SER A 124 -7.61 8.76 -23.62
CA SER A 124 -9.00 9.05 -23.25
C SER A 124 -9.12 9.38 -21.78
N PRO A 125 -8.94 10.67 -21.37
CA PRO A 125 -9.00 11.09 -19.97
C PRO A 125 -10.31 10.75 -19.26
N GLY A 126 -11.43 10.73 -19.98
CA GLY A 126 -12.73 10.34 -19.44
C GLY A 126 -12.79 8.93 -18.86
N LYS A 127 -11.85 8.03 -19.26
CA LYS A 127 -11.73 6.69 -18.70
C LYS A 127 -11.22 6.68 -17.25
N LEU A 128 -10.78 7.83 -16.71
CA LEU A 128 -10.56 7.92 -15.26
C LEU A 128 -11.84 7.64 -14.47
N PHE A 129 -13.02 7.92 -15.07
CA PHE A 129 -14.32 7.73 -14.46
C PHE A 129 -15.09 6.57 -15.15
N PRO A 130 -15.55 5.55 -14.42
CA PRO A 130 -15.31 5.24 -13.01
C PRO A 130 -14.05 4.42 -12.74
N ASP A 131 -13.20 4.11 -13.73
CA ASP A 131 -12.13 3.10 -13.64
C ASP A 131 -11.19 3.29 -12.45
N SER A 132 -10.89 4.54 -12.10
CA SER A 132 -9.91 4.88 -11.06
C SER A 132 -10.35 6.02 -10.14
N ALA A 133 -11.42 6.73 -10.52
CA ALA A 133 -12.06 7.77 -9.74
C ALA A 133 -13.57 7.52 -9.72
N ILE A 134 -14.11 7.20 -8.53
CA ILE A 134 -15.46 6.71 -8.35
C ILE A 134 -16.28 7.61 -7.43
N VAL A 135 -17.50 7.93 -7.82
CA VAL A 135 -18.46 8.70 -7.02
C VAL A 135 -19.04 7.81 -5.92
N LEU A 136 -18.89 8.18 -4.66
CA LEU A 136 -19.47 7.46 -3.53
C LEU A 136 -20.77 8.10 -3.01
N LYS A 137 -21.03 9.36 -3.40
CA LYS A 137 -22.22 10.11 -3.03
C LYS A 137 -22.42 11.24 -4.05
N SER A 138 -23.65 11.40 -4.53
CA SER A 138 -24.04 12.55 -5.38
C SER A 138 -24.15 13.83 -4.56
N PRO A 139 -23.82 15.00 -5.12
CA PRO A 139 -24.09 16.29 -4.48
C PRO A 139 -25.60 16.57 -4.46
N ARG A 140 -26.03 17.37 -3.48
CA ARG A 140 -27.40 17.86 -3.30
C ARG A 140 -27.38 19.35 -2.98
N PRO A 141 -28.51 20.06 -3.01
CA PRO A 141 -28.53 21.44 -2.54
C PRO A 141 -27.96 21.58 -1.12
N SER A 142 -26.94 22.43 -0.97
CA SER A 142 -26.21 22.65 0.30
C SER A 142 -25.50 21.40 0.87
N GLU A 143 -25.17 20.43 0.01
CA GLU A 143 -24.51 19.19 0.43
C GLU A 143 -23.59 18.67 -0.70
N ARG A 144 -22.31 18.57 -0.42
CA ARG A 144 -21.35 18.06 -1.41
C ARG A 144 -21.46 16.54 -1.58
N GLY A 145 -21.14 16.08 -2.78
CA GLY A 145 -20.89 14.69 -3.10
C GLY A 145 -19.52 14.23 -2.60
N VAL A 146 -19.17 12.99 -2.92
CA VAL A 146 -17.88 12.39 -2.58
C VAL A 146 -17.29 11.68 -3.79
N LEU A 147 -16.08 12.04 -4.17
CA LEU A 147 -15.30 11.43 -5.26
C LEU A 147 -14.02 10.80 -4.69
N ALA A 148 -13.92 9.46 -4.75
CA ALA A 148 -12.75 8.73 -4.30
C ALA A 148 -11.82 8.41 -5.46
N LEU A 149 -10.51 8.63 -5.25
CA LEU A 149 -9.44 8.37 -6.21
C LEU A 149 -8.58 7.22 -5.71
N GLN A 150 -8.55 6.15 -6.50
CA GLN A 150 -7.75 4.97 -6.20
C GLN A 150 -6.31 5.15 -6.69
N TYR A 151 -5.35 4.95 -5.78
CA TYR A 151 -3.90 4.97 -6.00
C TYR A 151 -3.29 6.34 -6.37
N SER A 152 -2.09 6.55 -5.86
CA SER A 152 -1.38 7.83 -5.96
C SER A 152 -1.09 8.29 -7.39
N TYR A 153 -0.99 7.38 -8.37
CA TYR A 153 -0.75 7.76 -9.77
C TYR A 153 -1.95 8.41 -10.46
N VAL A 154 -3.16 8.23 -9.91
CA VAL A 154 -4.40 8.83 -10.45
C VAL A 154 -4.50 10.31 -10.12
N TYR A 155 -4.00 10.72 -8.95
CA TYR A 155 -4.16 12.09 -8.44
C TYR A 155 -3.61 13.14 -9.40
N PRO A 156 -2.35 13.06 -9.86
CA PRO A 156 -1.82 14.03 -10.80
C PRO A 156 -2.45 13.92 -12.21
N LEU A 157 -2.97 12.76 -12.60
CA LEU A 157 -3.69 12.62 -13.87
C LEU A 157 -5.03 13.36 -13.83
N LEU A 158 -5.76 13.26 -12.72
CA LEU A 158 -6.99 14.03 -12.57
C LEU A 158 -6.67 15.54 -12.63
N ALA A 159 -5.64 15.99 -11.90
CA ALA A 159 -5.17 17.38 -11.93
C ALA A 159 -4.68 17.85 -13.30
N LYS A 160 -4.19 16.94 -14.15
CA LYS A 160 -3.73 17.25 -15.52
C LYS A 160 -4.86 17.46 -16.50
N PHE A 161 -5.91 16.65 -16.38
CA PHE A 161 -6.93 16.57 -17.41
C PHE A 161 -8.25 17.24 -17.03
N PHE A 162 -8.45 17.55 -15.74
CA PHE A 162 -9.71 18.08 -15.24
C PHE A 162 -9.50 19.30 -14.32
N ASP A 163 -10.48 20.17 -14.31
CA ASP A 163 -10.56 21.33 -13.43
C ASP A 163 -10.90 20.88 -12.00
N LEU A 164 -9.89 20.78 -11.14
CA LEU A 164 -10.05 20.34 -9.76
C LEU A 164 -10.91 21.30 -8.94
N GLU A 165 -10.83 22.62 -9.18
CA GLU A 165 -11.62 23.62 -8.45
C GLU A 165 -13.11 23.45 -8.76
N LYS A 166 -13.44 23.29 -10.04
CA LYS A 166 -14.83 23.04 -10.47
C LYS A 166 -15.40 21.75 -9.89
N ILE A 167 -14.56 20.71 -9.76
CA ILE A 167 -14.98 19.45 -9.13
C ILE A 167 -15.09 19.64 -7.61
N ALA A 168 -14.12 20.29 -6.95
CA ALA A 168 -14.11 20.53 -5.50
C ALA A 168 -15.33 21.33 -5.03
N ALA A 169 -15.83 22.26 -5.87
CA ALA A 169 -17.04 23.02 -5.58
C ALA A 169 -18.27 22.13 -5.37
N ARG A 170 -18.27 20.90 -5.89
CA ARG A 170 -19.39 19.94 -5.80
C ARG A 170 -19.09 18.65 -5.07
N TYR A 171 -17.81 18.24 -4.95
CA TYR A 171 -17.41 16.97 -4.37
C TYR A 171 -16.26 17.15 -3.40
N TYR A 172 -16.31 16.48 -2.27
CA TYR A 172 -15.15 16.20 -1.46
C TYR A 172 -14.25 15.18 -2.17
N PHE A 173 -12.97 15.46 -2.26
CA PHE A 173 -12.00 14.47 -2.72
C PHE A 173 -11.61 13.52 -1.59
N VAL A 174 -11.51 12.24 -1.94
CA VAL A 174 -10.96 11.19 -1.09
C VAL A 174 -9.76 10.58 -1.80
N LEU A 175 -8.57 10.75 -1.24
CA LEU A 175 -7.33 10.21 -1.78
C LEU A 175 -6.99 8.91 -1.06
N GLU A 176 -6.67 7.88 -1.83
CA GLU A 176 -6.33 6.54 -1.33
C GLU A 176 -4.88 6.18 -1.65
N PRO A 177 -3.88 6.68 -0.90
CA PRO A 177 -2.48 6.36 -1.15
C PRO A 177 -2.22 4.86 -1.08
N SER A 178 -1.43 4.34 -2.02
CA SER A 178 -1.08 2.91 -2.10
C SER A 178 -0.05 2.49 -1.06
N TRP A 179 0.70 3.46 -0.51
CA TRP A 179 1.84 3.26 0.37
C TRP A 179 1.74 4.16 1.57
N SER A 180 2.33 3.75 2.68
CA SER A 180 2.58 4.64 3.81
C SER A 180 3.65 5.70 3.48
N GLY A 181 3.61 6.83 4.15
CA GLY A 181 4.53 7.96 3.93
C GLY A 181 4.04 8.90 2.81
N PHE A 182 3.07 9.74 3.11
CA PHE A 182 2.32 10.57 2.16
C PHE A 182 2.98 11.91 1.80
N CYS A 183 4.27 12.00 1.92
CA CYS A 183 5.01 13.22 1.60
C CYS A 183 5.37 13.35 0.12
N ASP A 184 4.60 12.78 -0.79
CA ASP A 184 4.90 12.91 -2.22
C ASP A 184 4.04 13.98 -2.91
N LEU A 185 4.51 14.44 -4.05
CA LEU A 185 3.84 15.48 -4.83
C LEU A 185 2.43 15.11 -5.25
N ASN A 186 2.11 13.83 -5.37
CA ASN A 186 0.78 13.39 -5.81
C ASN A 186 -0.31 13.82 -4.82
N VAL A 187 -0.05 13.75 -3.52
CA VAL A 187 -0.97 14.23 -2.48
C VAL A 187 -0.87 15.74 -2.33
N LEU A 188 0.36 16.28 -2.34
CA LEU A 188 0.60 17.71 -2.10
C LEU A 188 0.00 18.64 -3.16
N ILE A 189 -0.23 18.17 -4.39
CA ILE A 189 -0.96 18.92 -5.42
C ILE A 189 -2.33 19.41 -4.90
N TYR A 190 -2.98 18.63 -4.03
CA TYR A 190 -4.32 18.94 -3.52
C TYR A 190 -4.32 19.95 -2.38
N THR A 191 -3.17 20.34 -1.85
CA THR A 191 -3.05 21.44 -0.86
C THR A 191 -3.43 22.79 -1.45
N ARG A 192 -3.40 22.94 -2.78
CA ARG A 192 -3.83 24.15 -3.48
C ARG A 192 -5.33 24.41 -3.43
N LEU A 193 -6.13 23.39 -3.13
CA LEU A 193 -7.58 23.53 -2.99
C LEU A 193 -7.92 24.19 -1.65
N ARG A 194 -8.99 24.97 -1.63
CA ARG A 194 -9.51 25.60 -0.39
C ARG A 194 -10.34 24.61 0.42
N ASP A 195 -10.99 23.70 -0.26
CA ASP A 195 -11.92 22.74 0.32
C ASP A 195 -11.22 21.54 0.93
N PRO A 196 -11.83 20.88 1.93
CA PRO A 196 -11.28 19.68 2.55
C PRO A 196 -11.04 18.56 1.56
N VAL A 197 -9.86 17.95 1.66
CA VAL A 197 -9.46 16.75 0.93
C VAL A 197 -9.13 15.65 1.93
N PHE A 198 -9.84 14.55 1.86
CA PHE A 198 -9.68 13.44 2.78
C PHE A 198 -8.58 12.51 2.27
N VAL A 199 -7.63 12.18 3.14
CA VAL A 199 -6.48 11.34 2.79
C VAL A 199 -6.50 10.10 3.68
N GLY A 200 -6.55 8.91 3.08
CA GLY A 200 -6.52 7.65 3.81
C GLY A 200 -5.21 7.47 4.57
N SER A 201 -5.28 7.24 5.87
CA SER A 201 -4.15 7.05 6.76
C SER A 201 -4.49 6.11 7.91
N ILE A 202 -3.70 5.05 8.07
CA ILE A 202 -3.82 4.10 9.19
C ILE A 202 -2.65 4.25 10.15
N GLU A 203 -1.49 4.68 9.68
CA GLU A 203 -0.31 4.84 10.51
C GLU A 203 -0.34 6.18 11.25
N PRO A 204 -0.12 6.19 12.58
CA PRO A 204 -0.13 7.43 13.37
C PRO A 204 0.83 8.50 12.83
N ARG A 205 2.04 8.11 12.42
CA ARG A 205 3.04 9.02 11.85
C ARG A 205 2.55 9.72 10.58
N ASP A 206 1.84 9.00 9.69
CA ASP A 206 1.28 9.56 8.46
C ASP A 206 0.10 10.48 8.79
N THR A 207 -0.71 10.09 9.78
CA THR A 207 -1.83 10.89 10.28
C THR A 207 -1.33 12.22 10.88
N GLU A 208 -0.30 12.18 11.72
CA GLU A 208 0.32 13.36 12.31
C GLU A 208 0.93 14.25 11.22
N PHE A 209 1.62 13.65 10.25
CA PHE A 209 2.20 14.40 9.14
C PHE A 209 1.14 15.11 8.29
N ILE A 210 0.07 14.42 7.90
CA ILE A 210 -1.03 15.03 7.13
C ILE A 210 -1.63 16.21 7.91
N ARG A 211 -1.86 16.06 9.21
CA ARG A 211 -2.39 17.14 10.07
C ARG A 211 -1.45 18.32 10.22
N SER A 212 -0.15 18.12 10.09
CA SER A 212 0.87 19.17 10.20
C SER A 212 1.12 19.93 8.89
N LEU A 213 0.57 19.45 7.76
CA LEU A 213 0.71 20.12 6.46
C LEU A 213 -0.28 21.29 6.34
N GLU A 214 -1.21 21.17 5.45
CA GLU A 214 -2.18 22.21 5.15
C GLU A 214 -3.53 21.92 5.83
N PRO A 215 -4.26 22.94 6.28
CA PRO A 215 -5.51 22.75 7.02
C PRO A 215 -6.62 22.08 6.19
N ASN A 216 -6.50 22.06 4.86
CA ASN A 216 -7.45 21.39 3.97
C ASN A 216 -7.23 19.89 3.87
N LEU A 217 -6.06 19.35 4.27
CA LEU A 217 -5.84 17.91 4.27
C LEU A 217 -6.39 17.28 5.56
N VAL A 218 -7.34 16.37 5.41
CA VAL A 218 -8.00 15.69 6.53
C VAL A 218 -7.61 14.22 6.52
N ALA A 219 -6.85 13.77 7.53
CA ALA A 219 -6.53 12.35 7.68
C ALA A 219 -7.78 11.55 8.06
N ALA A 220 -8.07 10.49 7.31
CA ALA A 220 -9.19 9.59 7.52
C ALA A 220 -8.72 8.15 7.78
N PRO A 221 -9.32 7.39 8.71
CA PRO A 221 -8.79 6.13 9.21
C PRO A 221 -9.09 4.94 8.27
N PHE A 222 -8.57 4.97 7.05
CA PHE A 222 -8.72 3.89 6.06
C PHE A 222 -7.49 3.80 5.15
N SER A 223 -7.43 2.75 4.34
CA SER A 223 -6.40 2.55 3.32
C SER A 223 -7.04 2.08 2.00
N SER A 224 -6.36 2.29 0.88
CA SER A 224 -6.77 1.73 -0.42
C SER A 224 -6.98 0.21 -0.38
N ASN A 225 -6.28 -0.49 0.50
CA ASN A 225 -6.32 -1.94 0.61
C ASN A 225 -7.36 -2.48 1.62
N THR A 226 -8.14 -1.62 2.28
CA THR A 226 -9.28 -2.05 3.12
C THR A 226 -10.57 -2.23 2.31
N TRP A 227 -10.60 -1.81 1.06
CA TRP A 227 -11.72 -1.99 0.14
C TRP A 227 -11.70 -3.35 -0.56
N VAL A 228 -11.67 -4.44 0.23
CA VAL A 228 -11.67 -5.82 -0.26
C VAL A 228 -13.08 -6.42 -0.19
N ASP A 229 -13.51 -7.12 -1.25
CA ASP A 229 -14.83 -7.74 -1.32
C ASP A 229 -14.90 -8.99 -0.42
N ASP A 230 -15.61 -8.88 0.68
CA ASP A 230 -15.83 -9.93 1.67
C ASP A 230 -16.78 -11.05 1.20
N ARG A 231 -17.42 -10.88 0.03
CA ARG A 231 -18.23 -11.91 -0.65
C ARG A 231 -17.36 -12.81 -1.52
N VAL A 232 -16.27 -12.26 -2.08
CA VAL A 232 -15.28 -13.01 -2.85
C VAL A 232 -14.32 -13.74 -1.90
N PHE A 233 -13.73 -13.01 -0.95
CA PHE A 233 -12.82 -13.58 0.03
C PHE A 233 -13.58 -14.01 1.28
N ARG A 234 -13.75 -15.32 1.41
CA ARG A 234 -14.56 -15.93 2.48
C ARG A 234 -14.14 -17.38 2.72
N PRO A 235 -14.47 -17.95 3.87
CA PRO A 235 -14.36 -19.39 4.07
C PRO A 235 -15.20 -20.15 3.05
N LEU A 236 -14.63 -21.26 2.53
CA LEU A 236 -15.27 -22.19 1.61
C LEU A 236 -15.46 -23.53 2.33
N PRO A 237 -16.69 -23.91 2.73
CA PRO A 237 -16.94 -25.12 3.52
C PRO A 237 -16.54 -26.41 2.81
N ASP A 238 -16.53 -26.40 1.49
CA ASP A 238 -16.18 -27.50 0.62
C ASP A 238 -14.67 -27.66 0.40
N VAL A 239 -13.85 -26.73 0.89
CA VAL A 239 -12.40 -26.74 0.74
C VAL A 239 -11.74 -27.05 2.08
N GLN A 240 -11.11 -28.23 2.18
CA GLN A 240 -10.32 -28.58 3.35
C GLN A 240 -8.87 -28.13 3.20
N PRO A 241 -8.22 -27.68 4.27
CA PRO A 241 -6.80 -27.33 4.22
C PRO A 241 -5.93 -28.55 3.89
N ASP A 242 -5.24 -28.50 2.75
CA ASP A 242 -4.30 -29.53 2.28
C ASP A 242 -2.88 -28.95 2.14
N ALA A 243 -2.69 -27.68 2.47
CA ALA A 243 -1.41 -26.99 2.54
C ALA A 243 -1.26 -26.30 3.90
N ASP A 244 -0.01 -26.12 4.34
CA ASP A 244 0.27 -25.52 5.64
C ASP A 244 0.41 -24.02 5.56
N ILE A 245 1.04 -23.52 4.50
CA ILE A 245 1.39 -22.10 4.35
C ILE A 245 0.98 -21.61 2.96
N ILE A 246 0.51 -20.37 2.89
CA ILE A 246 0.37 -19.63 1.64
C ILE A 246 1.09 -18.27 1.73
N MET A 247 1.74 -17.88 0.65
CA MET A 247 2.24 -16.52 0.45
C MET A 247 1.64 -15.97 -0.84
N VAL A 248 0.73 -14.99 -0.70
CA VAL A 248 0.15 -14.27 -1.85
C VAL A 248 0.92 -12.98 -2.07
N ALA A 249 1.81 -12.97 -3.05
CA ALA A 249 2.69 -11.82 -3.31
C ALA A 249 3.19 -11.82 -4.76
N GLY A 250 3.14 -10.64 -5.40
CA GLY A 250 3.84 -10.48 -6.68
C GLY A 250 5.34 -10.76 -6.55
N TRP A 251 5.96 -11.29 -7.59
CA TRP A 251 7.37 -11.66 -7.55
C TRP A 251 8.26 -10.43 -7.69
N ALA A 252 8.57 -9.88 -6.52
CA ALA A 252 9.36 -8.66 -6.39
C ALA A 252 10.38 -8.80 -5.27
N ARG A 253 11.57 -8.22 -5.47
CA ARG A 253 12.68 -8.31 -4.50
C ARG A 253 12.29 -7.81 -3.11
N TYR A 254 11.45 -6.75 -3.03
CA TYR A 254 11.00 -6.22 -1.74
C TYR A 254 10.00 -7.14 -1.01
N LYS A 255 9.42 -8.14 -1.69
CA LYS A 255 8.57 -9.19 -1.08
C LYS A 255 9.40 -10.26 -0.36
N ARG A 256 10.72 -10.33 -0.63
CA ARG A 256 11.72 -11.13 0.12
C ARG A 256 11.46 -12.64 0.12
N HIS A 257 11.08 -13.18 -1.02
CA HIS A 257 10.88 -14.64 -1.16
C HIS A 257 12.13 -15.40 -0.69
N HIS A 258 13.33 -14.95 -1.05
CA HIS A 258 14.61 -15.54 -0.61
C HIS A 258 14.72 -15.66 0.92
N ALA A 259 14.27 -14.64 1.67
CA ALA A 259 14.34 -14.68 3.14
C ALA A 259 13.28 -15.60 3.74
N PHE A 260 12.10 -15.68 3.13
CA PHE A 260 11.07 -16.65 3.47
C PHE A 260 11.56 -18.09 3.21
N PHE A 261 12.17 -18.37 2.06
CA PHE A 261 12.77 -19.67 1.73
C PHE A 261 13.87 -20.08 2.71
N ARG A 262 14.70 -19.14 3.16
CA ARG A 262 15.65 -19.38 4.23
C ARG A 262 14.97 -19.81 5.53
N GLY A 263 13.83 -19.22 5.86
CA GLY A 263 13.00 -19.63 7.00
C GLY A 263 12.50 -21.06 6.85
N LEU A 264 11.98 -21.41 5.66
CA LEU A 264 11.53 -22.78 5.34
C LEU A 264 12.67 -23.81 5.42
N ALA A 265 13.86 -23.44 4.93
CA ALA A 265 15.05 -24.31 5.02
C ALA A 265 15.44 -24.61 6.47
N ARG A 266 15.33 -23.62 7.37
CA ARG A 266 15.55 -23.81 8.81
C ARG A 266 14.46 -24.69 9.44
N LEU A 267 13.21 -24.59 8.97
CA LEU A 267 12.11 -25.43 9.42
C LEU A 267 12.35 -26.89 9.01
N ARG A 268 12.80 -27.10 7.76
CA ARG A 268 13.18 -28.41 7.23
C ARG A 268 14.32 -29.07 8.04
N GLN A 269 15.30 -28.31 8.50
CA GLN A 269 16.36 -28.80 9.39
C GLN A 269 15.81 -29.36 10.71
N ARG A 270 14.67 -28.87 11.15
CA ARG A 270 13.92 -29.40 12.30
C ARG A 270 13.00 -30.56 11.96
N ARG A 271 13.17 -31.19 10.78
CA ARG A 271 12.35 -32.29 10.23
C ARG A 271 10.89 -31.93 10.00
N VAL A 272 10.56 -30.64 9.85
CA VAL A 272 9.24 -30.17 9.47
C VAL A 272 9.27 -29.79 7.99
N GLN A 273 8.39 -30.38 7.18
CA GLN A 273 8.34 -30.19 5.73
C GLN A 273 6.92 -29.67 5.36
N PRO A 274 6.69 -28.36 5.52
CA PRO A 274 5.39 -27.81 5.23
C PRO A 274 5.10 -27.81 3.72
N LYS A 275 3.87 -28.07 3.33
CA LYS A 275 3.39 -27.81 1.98
C LYS A 275 3.08 -26.33 1.84
N VAL A 276 3.71 -25.66 0.89
CA VAL A 276 3.67 -24.20 0.73
C VAL A 276 3.08 -23.81 -0.62
N ILE A 277 2.05 -22.99 -0.63
CA ILE A 277 1.48 -22.39 -1.82
C ILE A 277 2.11 -21.00 -2.02
N LEU A 278 2.65 -20.75 -3.22
CA LEU A 278 3.03 -19.40 -3.67
C LEU A 278 2.06 -18.97 -4.76
N ALA A 279 1.29 -17.91 -4.51
CA ALA A 279 0.42 -17.30 -5.50
C ALA A 279 0.93 -15.90 -5.84
N GLY A 280 1.23 -15.63 -7.12
CA GLY A 280 1.82 -14.36 -7.51
C GLY A 280 1.86 -14.12 -9.02
N TYR A 281 2.61 -13.12 -9.39
CA TYR A 281 2.84 -12.72 -10.79
C TYR A 281 4.16 -11.94 -10.90
N PRO A 282 4.81 -11.92 -12.08
CA PRO A 282 6.05 -11.18 -12.28
C PRO A 282 5.90 -9.67 -12.06
N ILE A 283 6.85 -9.08 -11.31
CA ILE A 283 7.03 -7.62 -11.17
C ILE A 283 8.45 -7.24 -11.58
N ASP A 284 9.45 -7.52 -10.74
CA ASP A 284 10.88 -7.35 -11.01
C ASP A 284 11.66 -8.67 -10.92
N LEU A 285 10.96 -9.76 -10.63
CA LEU A 285 11.42 -11.14 -10.70
C LEU A 285 10.47 -11.97 -11.53
N THR A 286 11.01 -13.00 -12.19
CA THR A 286 10.26 -14.02 -12.94
C THR A 286 9.97 -15.23 -12.05
N LYS A 287 9.08 -16.12 -12.51
CA LYS A 287 8.83 -17.41 -11.88
C LYS A 287 10.09 -18.25 -11.76
N ASP A 288 10.90 -18.28 -12.83
CA ASP A 288 12.13 -19.07 -12.86
C ASP A 288 13.17 -18.55 -11.85
N GLU A 289 13.27 -17.21 -11.66
CA GLU A 289 14.14 -16.63 -10.64
C GLU A 289 13.66 -16.99 -9.22
N ILE A 290 12.35 -16.98 -8.97
CA ILE A 290 11.78 -17.45 -7.69
C ILE A 290 12.10 -18.92 -7.45
N LEU A 291 11.97 -19.77 -8.49
CA LEU A 291 12.31 -21.20 -8.39
C LEU A 291 13.82 -21.41 -8.17
N GLN A 292 14.68 -20.62 -8.81
CA GLN A 292 16.13 -20.66 -8.57
C GLN A 292 16.49 -20.25 -7.14
N GLU A 293 15.81 -19.24 -6.57
CA GLU A 293 15.98 -18.87 -5.15
C GLU A 293 15.53 -20.02 -4.24
N ALA A 294 14.44 -20.72 -4.55
CA ALA A 294 13.95 -21.87 -3.79
C ALA A 294 14.93 -23.08 -3.87
N ASP A 295 15.48 -23.37 -5.07
CA ASP A 295 16.56 -24.36 -5.27
C ASP A 295 17.79 -24.04 -4.44
N TRP A 296 18.20 -22.75 -4.41
CA TRP A 296 19.32 -22.30 -3.60
C TRP A 296 19.18 -22.64 -2.11
N TYR A 297 17.96 -22.54 -1.57
CA TYR A 297 17.69 -22.90 -0.17
C TYR A 297 17.26 -24.35 0.02
N GLY A 298 17.18 -25.16 -1.05
CA GLY A 298 16.78 -26.57 -1.00
C GLY A 298 15.34 -26.78 -0.53
N VAL A 299 14.42 -25.88 -0.98
CA VAL A 299 12.99 -25.92 -0.57
C VAL A 299 12.03 -25.97 -1.73
N ARG A 300 12.51 -26.13 -2.97
CA ARG A 300 11.66 -26.15 -4.16
C ARG A 300 10.59 -27.24 -4.12
N ASP A 301 10.92 -28.41 -3.59
CA ASP A 301 10.03 -29.56 -3.46
C ASP A 301 8.86 -29.32 -2.48
N LEU A 302 8.94 -28.29 -1.63
CA LEU A 302 7.88 -27.88 -0.72
C LEU A 302 6.84 -26.97 -1.40
N LEU A 303 7.13 -26.44 -2.62
CA LEU A 303 6.38 -25.35 -3.23
C LEU A 303 5.40 -25.83 -4.30
N GLU A 304 4.16 -25.35 -4.19
CA GLU A 304 3.14 -25.33 -5.22
C GLU A 304 2.96 -23.89 -5.71
N ILE A 305 3.17 -23.62 -7.01
CA ILE A 305 3.21 -22.24 -7.55
C ILE A 305 2.03 -21.98 -8.47
N HIS A 306 1.29 -20.91 -8.19
CA HIS A 306 0.20 -20.39 -8.99
C HIS A 306 0.54 -18.99 -9.52
N GLU A 307 0.43 -18.82 -10.83
CA GLU A 307 0.73 -17.57 -11.52
C GLU A 307 -0.56 -16.97 -12.09
N TRP A 308 -0.75 -15.65 -11.87
CA TRP A 308 -1.90 -14.92 -12.38
C TRP A 308 -3.28 -15.45 -11.92
N ALA A 309 -3.33 -16.03 -10.72
CA ALA A 309 -4.58 -16.53 -10.16
C ALA A 309 -5.65 -15.42 -10.06
N SER A 310 -6.86 -15.72 -10.48
CA SER A 310 -8.02 -14.84 -10.32
C SER A 310 -8.36 -14.64 -8.84
N PRO A 311 -9.10 -13.58 -8.45
CA PRO A 311 -9.50 -13.39 -7.06
C PRO A 311 -10.26 -14.58 -6.45
N ALA A 312 -11.11 -15.26 -7.23
CA ALA A 312 -11.82 -16.47 -6.79
C ALA A 312 -10.86 -17.64 -6.55
N GLU A 313 -9.86 -17.79 -7.42
CA GLU A 313 -8.82 -18.81 -7.28
C GLU A 313 -7.92 -18.50 -6.10
N VAL A 314 -7.49 -17.24 -5.91
CA VAL A 314 -6.74 -16.82 -4.71
C VAL A 314 -7.52 -17.15 -3.45
N ASN A 315 -8.85 -16.89 -3.40
CA ASN A 315 -9.66 -17.27 -2.26
C ASN A 315 -9.67 -18.80 -2.04
N ARG A 316 -9.75 -19.60 -3.11
CA ARG A 316 -9.67 -21.06 -3.01
C ARG A 316 -8.32 -21.51 -2.46
N LEU A 317 -7.21 -20.94 -2.95
CA LEU A 317 -5.86 -21.23 -2.46
C LEU A 317 -5.67 -20.83 -1.00
N LEU A 318 -6.20 -19.68 -0.59
CA LEU A 318 -6.22 -19.25 0.81
C LEU A 318 -6.96 -20.27 1.69
N ASN A 319 -8.10 -20.80 1.22
CA ASN A 319 -8.87 -21.79 1.97
C ASN A 319 -8.17 -23.17 2.06
N ARG A 320 -7.27 -23.48 1.13
CA ARG A 320 -6.43 -24.69 1.17
C ARG A 320 -5.29 -24.58 2.18
N ALA A 321 -4.91 -23.38 2.58
CA ALA A 321 -3.80 -23.15 3.51
C ALA A 321 -4.26 -22.97 4.96
N LYS A 322 -3.40 -23.27 5.92
CA LYS A 322 -3.62 -23.04 7.35
C LYS A 322 -3.21 -21.62 7.76
N VAL A 323 -2.08 -21.13 7.23
CA VAL A 323 -1.46 -19.83 7.62
C VAL A 323 -1.09 -19.03 6.38
N ASN A 324 -1.40 -17.74 6.39
CA ASN A 324 -0.98 -16.78 5.36
C ASN A 324 0.29 -16.03 5.81
N VAL A 325 1.26 -15.85 4.92
CA VAL A 325 2.55 -15.23 5.25
C VAL A 325 2.77 -13.96 4.45
N LEU A 326 3.20 -12.90 5.10
CA LEU A 326 3.70 -11.67 4.48
C LEU A 326 5.13 -11.40 4.95
N TRP A 327 6.10 -11.53 4.04
CA TRP A 327 7.50 -11.38 4.38
C TRP A 327 8.17 -10.13 3.77
N SER A 328 7.36 -9.21 3.31
CA SER A 328 7.78 -7.99 2.62
C SER A 328 8.64 -7.08 3.51
N ARG A 329 9.52 -6.32 2.85
CA ARG A 329 10.31 -5.27 3.52
C ARG A 329 9.45 -4.07 3.87
N ARG A 330 8.58 -3.67 2.96
CA ARG A 330 7.69 -2.52 3.10
C ARG A 330 6.34 -2.82 2.46
N GLU A 331 5.31 -2.37 3.11
CA GLU A 331 3.93 -2.38 2.63
C GLU A 331 3.21 -1.16 3.22
N GLY A 332 2.11 -0.76 2.61
CA GLY A 332 1.05 -0.12 3.36
C GLY A 332 0.25 -1.19 4.12
N VAL A 333 -1.03 -1.01 4.32
CA VAL A 333 -1.91 -2.14 4.65
C VAL A 333 -1.88 -3.11 3.48
N ASN A 334 -1.40 -4.32 3.71
CA ASN A 334 -1.25 -5.27 2.63
C ASN A 334 -2.58 -5.96 2.30
N ARG A 335 -2.99 -5.87 1.03
CA ARG A 335 -4.25 -6.43 0.56
C ARG A 335 -4.34 -7.95 0.77
N ALA A 336 -3.28 -8.69 0.47
CA ALA A 336 -3.29 -10.16 0.60
C ALA A 336 -3.44 -10.64 2.05
N ILE A 337 -3.03 -9.82 3.03
CA ILE A 337 -3.32 -10.12 4.44
C ILE A 337 -4.80 -9.95 4.75
N ILE A 338 -5.44 -8.88 4.26
CA ILE A 338 -6.88 -8.67 4.43
C ILE A 338 -7.69 -9.80 3.75
N GLU A 339 -7.30 -10.17 2.53
CA GLU A 339 -7.90 -11.29 1.79
C GLU A 339 -7.77 -12.61 2.56
N GLY A 340 -6.58 -12.89 3.11
CA GLY A 340 -6.34 -14.07 3.95
C GLY A 340 -7.19 -14.08 5.22
N MET A 341 -7.27 -12.95 5.93
CA MET A 341 -8.11 -12.82 7.13
C MET A 341 -9.60 -12.99 6.80
N LEU A 342 -10.07 -12.43 5.69
CA LEU A 342 -11.46 -12.63 5.20
C LEU A 342 -11.74 -14.08 4.87
N ALA A 343 -10.76 -14.83 4.34
CA ALA A 343 -10.84 -16.28 4.14
C ALA A 343 -10.68 -17.11 5.43
N GLY A 344 -10.53 -16.46 6.60
CA GLY A 344 -10.38 -17.11 7.89
C GLY A 344 -8.96 -17.61 8.18
N ARG A 345 -7.93 -17.10 7.47
CA ARG A 345 -6.53 -17.53 7.66
C ARG A 345 -5.75 -16.56 8.54
N PRO A 346 -5.20 -17.02 9.68
CA PRO A 346 -4.31 -16.20 10.47
C PRO A 346 -3.03 -15.90 9.71
N CYS A 347 -2.36 -14.80 10.05
CA CYS A 347 -1.20 -14.35 9.30
C CYS A 347 0.08 -14.29 10.13
N VAL A 348 1.22 -14.58 9.48
CA VAL A 348 2.56 -14.29 9.99
C VAL A 348 3.16 -13.15 9.20
N VAL A 349 3.52 -12.08 9.88
CA VAL A 349 4.05 -10.87 9.27
C VAL A 349 5.46 -10.59 9.80
N ARG A 350 6.35 -10.13 8.90
CA ARG A 350 7.72 -9.80 9.30
C ARG A 350 7.76 -8.65 10.29
N GLU A 351 8.46 -8.81 11.42
CA GLU A 351 8.64 -7.83 12.49
C GLU A 351 9.18 -6.47 11.99
N GLY A 352 10.19 -6.47 11.13
CA GLY A 352 10.78 -5.26 10.59
C GLY A 352 10.04 -4.69 9.36
N MET A 353 8.83 -5.17 9.05
CA MET A 353 8.06 -4.64 7.94
C MET A 353 7.73 -3.16 8.17
N ASN A 354 7.77 -2.40 7.09
CA ASN A 354 7.48 -0.97 7.12
C ASN A 354 8.18 -0.23 8.27
N TYR A 355 9.48 -0.53 8.41
CA TYR A 355 10.33 0.07 9.41
C TYR A 355 9.95 -0.23 10.87
N GLY A 356 9.33 -1.38 11.11
CA GLY A 356 8.96 -1.86 12.45
C GLY A 356 7.66 -1.31 12.98
N TYR A 357 6.82 -0.73 12.14
CA TYR A 357 5.48 -0.36 12.58
C TYR A 357 4.61 -1.61 12.78
N HIS A 358 4.07 -1.76 13.98
CA HIS A 358 3.15 -2.84 14.30
C HIS A 358 1.73 -2.44 13.96
N TYR A 359 1.25 -2.93 12.83
CA TYR A 359 -0.13 -2.70 12.41
C TYR A 359 -1.12 -3.32 13.39
N PRO A 360 -2.14 -2.59 13.89
CA PRO A 360 -3.08 -3.09 14.89
C PRO A 360 -3.94 -4.26 14.40
N HIS A 361 -4.03 -4.47 13.09
CA HIS A 361 -4.72 -5.62 12.52
C HIS A 361 -3.93 -6.93 12.60
N ILE A 362 -2.67 -6.90 13.07
CA ILE A 362 -1.88 -8.08 13.40
C ILE A 362 -1.83 -8.19 14.92
N ASN A 363 -2.66 -9.04 15.48
CA ASN A 363 -2.86 -9.19 16.92
C ASN A 363 -3.17 -10.65 17.31
N SER A 364 -3.44 -10.92 18.56
CA SER A 364 -3.67 -12.28 19.06
C SER A 364 -4.85 -13.02 18.42
N GLN A 365 -5.80 -12.31 17.79
CA GLN A 365 -6.93 -12.90 17.07
C GLN A 365 -6.63 -13.15 15.60
N THR A 366 -5.72 -12.38 15.02
CA THR A 366 -5.52 -12.36 13.56
C THR A 366 -4.21 -12.94 13.10
N GLY A 367 -3.17 -12.94 13.96
CA GLY A 367 -1.87 -13.42 13.57
C GLY A 367 -0.75 -12.95 14.49
N ARG A 368 0.49 -13.04 13.99
CA ARG A 368 1.69 -12.70 14.76
C ARG A 368 2.75 -12.02 13.91
N PHE A 369 3.50 -11.11 14.51
CA PHE A 369 4.78 -10.65 13.99
C PHE A 369 5.87 -11.68 14.28
N SER A 370 6.84 -11.79 13.39
CA SER A 370 7.99 -12.69 13.54
C SER A 370 9.27 -12.06 13.03
N THR A 371 10.36 -12.24 13.77
CA THR A 371 11.72 -12.00 13.26
C THR A 371 12.13 -13.13 12.33
N GLU A 372 13.19 -12.92 11.53
CA GLU A 372 13.72 -14.01 10.70
C GLU A 372 14.28 -15.18 11.52
N ARG A 373 14.77 -14.90 12.74
CA ARG A 373 15.29 -15.91 13.65
C ARG A 373 14.15 -16.80 14.15
N ASP A 374 13.03 -16.21 14.50
CA ASP A 374 11.91 -16.88 15.17
C ASP A 374 10.90 -17.47 14.17
N LEU A 375 10.99 -17.07 12.89
CA LEU A 375 10.06 -17.52 11.83
C LEU A 375 9.82 -19.03 11.82
N PRO A 376 10.82 -19.91 11.89
CA PRO A 376 10.58 -21.35 11.89
C PRO A 376 9.74 -21.84 13.08
N HIS A 377 9.96 -21.26 14.25
CA HIS A 377 9.18 -21.58 15.44
C HIS A 377 7.75 -21.07 15.36
N ILE A 378 7.59 -19.81 14.97
CA ILE A 378 6.26 -19.18 14.82
C ILE A 378 5.43 -19.88 13.76
N LEU A 379 6.02 -20.24 12.61
CA LEU A 379 5.31 -20.99 11.58
C LEU A 379 4.82 -22.34 12.10
N PHE A 380 5.69 -23.12 12.75
CA PHE A 380 5.32 -24.42 13.31
C PHE A 380 4.17 -24.27 14.32
N GLU A 381 4.30 -23.35 15.28
CA GLU A 381 3.26 -23.11 16.28
C GLU A 381 1.93 -22.70 15.66
N MET A 382 1.95 -21.80 14.67
CA MET A 382 0.73 -21.30 14.03
C MET A 382 0.07 -22.35 13.10
N ILE A 383 0.86 -23.18 12.43
CA ILE A 383 0.32 -24.31 11.63
C ILE A 383 -0.45 -25.26 12.53
N GLU A 384 0.11 -25.64 13.67
CA GLU A 384 -0.52 -26.55 14.64
C GLU A 384 -1.75 -25.94 15.32
N ASN A 385 -1.76 -24.63 15.50
CA ASN A 385 -2.78 -23.93 16.27
C ASN A 385 -3.64 -22.95 15.44
N HIS A 386 -3.63 -23.05 14.11
CA HIS A 386 -4.34 -22.10 13.23
C HIS A 386 -5.82 -21.94 13.54
N GLY A 387 -6.49 -22.99 14.02
CA GLY A 387 -7.90 -22.97 14.40
C GLY A 387 -8.23 -22.17 15.67
N ARG A 388 -7.23 -21.68 16.41
CA ARG A 388 -7.44 -20.83 17.60
C ARG A 388 -7.63 -19.36 17.27
N TYR A 389 -7.38 -18.98 16.00
CA TYR A 389 -7.49 -17.59 15.55
C TYR A 389 -8.88 -17.32 14.96
N GLY A 390 -9.38 -16.10 15.12
CA GLY A 390 -10.64 -15.60 14.55
C GLY A 390 -10.43 -14.39 13.63
N PRO A 391 -9.56 -14.46 12.60
CA PRO A 391 -9.19 -13.28 11.83
C PRO A 391 -10.36 -12.72 11.00
N ARG A 392 -11.31 -13.57 10.56
CA ARG A 392 -12.46 -13.11 9.78
C ARG A 392 -13.38 -12.19 10.58
N ASP A 393 -13.73 -12.57 11.78
CA ASP A 393 -14.64 -11.77 12.60
C ASP A 393 -14.01 -10.42 12.91
N TRP A 394 -12.71 -10.44 13.22
CA TRP A 394 -11.98 -9.22 13.47
C TRP A 394 -11.94 -8.29 12.24
N VAL A 395 -11.60 -8.80 11.05
CA VAL A 395 -11.48 -7.98 9.84
C VAL A 395 -12.84 -7.46 9.37
N LEU A 396 -13.90 -8.24 9.49
CA LEU A 396 -15.26 -7.78 9.17
C LEU A 396 -15.71 -6.63 10.07
N ALA A 397 -15.37 -6.68 11.35
CA ALA A 397 -15.70 -5.65 12.31
C ALA A 397 -14.87 -4.36 12.14
N ASN A 398 -13.64 -4.45 11.61
CA ASN A 398 -12.68 -3.34 11.65
C ASN A 398 -12.23 -2.84 10.27
N MET A 399 -12.17 -3.69 9.22
CA MET A 399 -11.48 -3.37 7.96
C MET A 399 -12.20 -3.91 6.70
N SER A 400 -13.46 -4.31 6.78
CA SER A 400 -14.25 -4.67 5.58
C SER A 400 -14.56 -3.43 4.75
N CYS A 401 -14.91 -3.61 3.46
CA CYS A 401 -15.30 -2.49 2.59
C CYS A 401 -16.49 -1.70 3.15
N ARG A 402 -17.45 -2.36 3.81
CA ARG A 402 -18.57 -1.69 4.49
C ARG A 402 -18.10 -0.90 5.71
N LYS A 403 -17.22 -1.49 6.53
CA LYS A 403 -16.63 -0.80 7.69
C LYS A 403 -15.75 0.38 7.28
N THR A 404 -15.02 0.22 6.19
CA THR A 404 -14.22 1.32 5.60
C THR A 404 -15.11 2.47 5.14
N ALA A 405 -16.25 2.16 4.48
CA ALA A 405 -17.22 3.17 4.08
C ALA A 405 -17.82 3.88 5.29
N GLU A 406 -18.19 3.15 6.34
CA GLU A 406 -18.70 3.72 7.60
C GLU A 406 -17.69 4.69 8.24
N LEU A 407 -16.42 4.27 8.42
CA LEU A 407 -15.38 5.09 9.04
C LEU A 407 -15.08 6.35 8.22
N LEU A 408 -14.99 6.22 6.90
CA LEU A 408 -14.80 7.35 6.00
C LEU A 408 -16.00 8.29 6.04
N ASN A 409 -17.23 7.75 5.99
CA ASN A 409 -18.45 8.54 6.09
C ASN A 409 -18.52 9.36 7.38
N LEU A 410 -18.16 8.76 8.52
CA LEU A 410 -18.11 9.47 9.80
C LEU A 410 -17.11 10.65 9.77
N ALA A 411 -15.93 10.45 9.18
CA ALA A 411 -14.92 11.51 9.06
C ALA A 411 -15.40 12.65 8.17
N ILE A 412 -15.99 12.33 7.00
CA ILE A 412 -16.53 13.35 6.07
C ILE A 412 -17.71 14.10 6.70
N LYS A 413 -18.64 13.37 7.30
CA LYS A 413 -19.82 13.93 7.97
C LYS A 413 -19.45 14.89 9.12
N ALA A 414 -18.43 14.54 9.90
CA ALA A 414 -17.93 15.42 10.95
C ALA A 414 -17.41 16.73 10.36
N LYS A 415 -16.58 16.66 9.31
CA LYS A 415 -16.01 17.85 8.65
C LYS A 415 -17.07 18.69 7.93
N ALA A 416 -18.03 18.07 7.26
CA ALA A 416 -19.15 18.76 6.62
C ALA A 416 -19.97 19.57 7.65
N LYS A 417 -20.24 18.99 8.82
CA LYS A 417 -20.94 19.69 9.91
C LYS A 417 -20.13 20.88 10.45
N GLU A 418 -18.82 20.76 10.60
CA GLU A 418 -17.94 21.88 11.00
C GLU A 418 -18.04 23.05 10.02
N LEU A 419 -18.26 22.76 8.74
CA LEU A 419 -18.43 23.75 7.67
C LEU A 419 -19.86 24.26 7.51
N GLY A 420 -20.81 23.80 8.35
CA GLY A 420 -22.22 24.16 8.25
C GLY A 420 -22.98 23.47 7.11
N GLU A 421 -22.39 22.44 6.50
CA GLU A 421 -23.06 21.69 5.43
C GLU A 421 -24.01 20.64 5.99
N LYS A 422 -25.09 20.36 5.25
CA LYS A 422 -25.99 19.25 5.53
C LYS A 422 -25.32 17.93 5.18
N TRP A 423 -25.73 16.87 5.87
CA TRP A 423 -25.34 15.51 5.54
C TRP A 423 -26.55 14.57 5.69
N THR A 424 -27.32 14.44 4.61
CA THR A 424 -28.61 13.75 4.62
C THR A 424 -28.51 12.33 4.06
N MET A 425 -27.41 12.00 3.39
CA MET A 425 -27.19 10.69 2.82
C MET A 425 -25.74 10.27 3.04
N ASP A 426 -25.55 9.01 3.40
CA ASP A 426 -24.22 8.40 3.58
C ASP A 426 -23.61 7.97 2.24
N ILE A 427 -22.30 7.78 2.22
CA ILE A 427 -21.56 7.24 1.06
C ILE A 427 -21.88 5.76 0.86
N VAL A 428 -21.78 5.31 -0.40
CA VAL A 428 -21.87 3.88 -0.71
C VAL A 428 -20.53 3.20 -0.62
N PRO A 429 -20.46 1.91 -0.25
CA PRO A 429 -19.22 1.16 -0.27
C PRO A 429 -18.79 0.81 -1.69
N LYS A 430 -17.48 0.70 -1.87
CA LYS A 430 -16.84 0.29 -3.12
C LYS A 430 -15.89 -0.89 -2.89
N VAL A 431 -15.34 -1.42 -3.96
CA VAL A 431 -14.31 -2.45 -3.96
C VAL A 431 -13.14 -1.98 -4.83
N ASN A 432 -11.94 -2.06 -4.31
CA ASN A 432 -10.73 -1.88 -5.11
C ASN A 432 -10.29 -3.23 -5.68
N GLU A 433 -10.05 -3.28 -6.98
CA GLU A 433 -9.49 -4.42 -7.68
C GLU A 433 -8.12 -4.07 -8.28
N LEU A 434 -7.40 -5.07 -8.78
CA LEU A 434 -6.16 -4.80 -9.51
C LEU A 434 -6.48 -4.08 -10.82
N GLY A 435 -6.15 -2.78 -10.87
CA GLY A 435 -6.32 -1.95 -12.07
C GLY A 435 -7.66 -1.27 -12.26
N CYS A 436 -8.65 -1.49 -11.40
CA CYS A 436 -9.93 -0.79 -11.44
C CYS A 436 -10.62 -0.67 -10.07
N VAL A 437 -11.68 0.13 -10.02
CA VAL A 437 -12.60 0.17 -8.88
C VAL A 437 -14.01 -0.17 -9.36
N ARG A 438 -14.83 -0.68 -8.47
CA ARG A 438 -16.25 -0.91 -8.72
C ARG A 438 -17.07 -0.66 -7.46
N TYR A 439 -18.35 -0.47 -7.62
CA TYR A 439 -19.27 -0.43 -6.48
C TYR A 439 -19.37 -1.81 -5.82
N TRP A 440 -19.56 -1.81 -4.51
CA TRP A 440 -19.85 -3.04 -3.78
C TRP A 440 -21.22 -3.60 -4.18
N ASP A 441 -22.23 -2.71 -4.36
CA ASP A 441 -23.50 -3.06 -4.99
C ASP A 441 -23.47 -2.60 -6.46
N ALA A 442 -23.70 -3.51 -7.40
CA ALA A 442 -23.70 -3.21 -8.82
C ALA A 442 -24.82 -2.19 -9.22
N ALA A 443 -25.92 -2.14 -8.48
CA ALA A 443 -27.00 -1.19 -8.70
C ALA A 443 -26.55 0.27 -8.57
N ASP A 444 -25.52 0.55 -7.75
CA ASP A 444 -24.98 1.91 -7.61
C ASP A 444 -24.31 2.42 -8.90
N SER A 445 -23.95 1.55 -9.84
CA SER A 445 -23.32 1.96 -11.12
C SER A 445 -24.23 2.84 -11.98
N THR A 446 -25.54 2.58 -11.97
CA THR A 446 -26.52 3.37 -12.70
C THR A 446 -26.94 4.63 -11.94
N ARG A 447 -26.90 4.58 -10.61
CA ARG A 447 -27.26 5.66 -9.72
C ARG A 447 -26.44 6.94 -9.94
N PHE A 448 -25.18 6.81 -10.28
CA PHE A 448 -24.24 7.92 -10.41
C PHE A 448 -23.93 8.33 -11.86
N ALA A 449 -24.72 7.89 -12.84
CA ALA A 449 -24.47 8.18 -14.26
C ALA A 449 -24.35 9.68 -14.55
N SER A 450 -25.30 10.50 -14.06
CA SER A 450 -25.28 11.96 -14.24
C SER A 450 -24.10 12.65 -13.56
N ASP A 451 -23.59 12.08 -12.47
CA ASP A 451 -22.38 12.57 -11.79
C ASP A 451 -21.16 12.43 -12.71
N TYR A 452 -21.04 11.30 -13.38
CA TYR A 452 -19.94 11.06 -14.31
C TYR A 452 -20.01 11.96 -15.55
N ASP A 453 -21.18 12.31 -16.03
CA ASP A 453 -21.36 13.25 -17.13
C ASP A 453 -20.87 14.66 -16.72
N PHE A 454 -21.23 15.10 -15.51
CA PHE A 454 -20.69 16.34 -14.95
C PHE A 454 -19.17 16.29 -14.82
N LEU A 455 -18.61 15.22 -14.23
CA LEU A 455 -17.17 15.08 -14.04
C LEU A 455 -16.42 15.10 -15.38
N ARG A 456 -16.92 14.42 -16.41
CA ARG A 456 -16.36 14.48 -17.78
C ARG A 456 -16.45 15.88 -18.39
N SER A 457 -17.51 16.67 -18.09
CA SER A 457 -17.65 18.05 -18.56
C SER A 457 -16.64 19.02 -17.92
N CYS A 458 -16.00 18.61 -16.79
CA CYS A 458 -14.94 19.39 -16.15
C CYS A 458 -13.56 19.22 -16.84
N ARG A 459 -13.51 18.58 -18.01
CA ARG A 459 -12.26 18.43 -18.76
C ARG A 459 -11.66 19.78 -19.12
N VAL A 460 -10.36 19.94 -18.84
CA VAL A 460 -9.60 21.11 -19.28
C VAL A 460 -9.35 20.96 -20.77
N THR A 461 -10.00 21.78 -21.57
CA THR A 461 -9.65 21.96 -22.97
C THR A 461 -8.33 22.72 -23.01
N LYS A 462 -7.23 22.10 -23.45
CA LYS A 462 -6.06 22.88 -23.86
C LYS A 462 -6.54 23.82 -24.96
N SER A 463 -6.49 25.14 -24.71
CA SER A 463 -6.38 26.10 -25.81
C SER A 463 -5.17 25.65 -26.65
N VAL A 464 -5.44 25.28 -27.89
CA VAL A 464 -4.39 25.07 -28.89
C VAL A 464 -3.77 26.46 -29.08
N GLU A 465 -2.61 26.70 -28.42
CA GLU A 465 -1.66 27.73 -28.81
C GLU A 465 -0.51 27.06 -29.52
#